data_d5e0ee1932c7eca7ae78c99952361b45
#
_entry.id   d5e0ee1932c7eca7ae78c99952361b45
#
_cell.length_a   1.000
_cell.length_b   1.000
_cell.length_c   1.000
_cell.angle_alpha   90.00
_cell.angle_beta   90.00
_cell.angle_gamma   90.00
#
_symmetry.space_group_name_H-M   'P 1'
#
loop_
_entity.id
_entity.type
_entity.pdbx_description
1 polymer ?
#
loop_
_entity_poly.entity_id
_entity_poly.type
_entity_poly.pdbx_seq_one_letter_code
_entity_poly.pdbx_strand_id
1 'polypeptide(L)'
;LASSAASDVYKRQDIERSGDHVENMAGYLQHIKDMNENISEDAIEELRNMNNIVRAAFESAIRAIEFDDTKEAKEALSYAEDVYCTRKIIRKRHIQRMKDGACSPDIGVYFLDIISSMERIAGYAFTIARYILSQNDEEE
;
A
#
# COMPACT_ATOMS: atom_id res chain seq x y z
N LEU A 1 20.41 23.42 -4.69
CA LEU A 1 20.41 22.72 -5.99
C LEU A 1 20.81 21.25 -5.87
N ALA A 2 21.88 20.87 -5.11
CA ALA A 2 22.26 19.49 -4.87
C ALA A 2 21.22 18.71 -4.02
N SER A 3 20.56 19.38 -3.08
CA SER A 3 19.53 18.83 -2.20
C SER A 3 18.25 18.46 -2.97
N SER A 4 17.80 19.26 -3.96
CA SER A 4 16.61 18.95 -4.75
C SER A 4 16.84 17.76 -5.69
N ALA A 5 18.01 17.67 -6.33
CA ALA A 5 18.36 16.55 -7.20
C ALA A 5 18.43 15.21 -6.42
N ALA A 6 19.03 15.20 -5.23
CA ALA A 6 19.06 14.03 -4.36
C ALA A 6 17.63 13.61 -3.95
N SER A 7 16.79 14.56 -3.60
CA SER A 7 15.40 14.35 -3.24
C SER A 7 14.57 13.73 -4.38
N ASP A 8 14.76 14.22 -5.61
CA ASP A 8 14.06 13.70 -6.78
C ASP A 8 14.47 12.24 -7.08
N VAL A 9 15.73 11.88 -6.82
CA VAL A 9 16.20 10.49 -6.90
C VAL A 9 15.48 9.59 -5.89
N TYR A 10 15.30 10.03 -4.64
CA TYR A 10 14.60 9.24 -3.61
C TYR A 10 13.12 9.06 -3.93
N LYS A 11 12.43 10.11 -4.39
CA LYS A 11 11.03 10.02 -4.82
C LYS A 11 10.87 9.02 -5.97
N ARG A 12 11.76 9.08 -6.94
CA ARG A 12 11.78 8.16 -8.08
C ARG A 12 11.99 6.72 -7.61
N GLN A 13 12.91 6.47 -6.68
CA GLN A 13 13.13 5.14 -6.11
C GLN A 13 11.90 4.60 -5.39
N ASP A 14 11.17 5.43 -4.62
CA ASP A 14 9.96 5.02 -3.93
C ASP A 14 8.84 4.65 -4.90
N ILE A 15 8.72 5.37 -6.01
CA ILE A 15 7.77 5.03 -7.09
C ILE A 15 8.17 3.70 -7.75
N GLU A 16 9.43 3.50 -8.07
CA GLU A 16 9.94 2.25 -8.65
C GLU A 16 9.71 1.06 -7.72
N ARG A 17 9.99 1.20 -6.42
CA ARG A 17 9.74 0.16 -5.42
C ARG A 17 8.25 -0.15 -5.25
N SER A 18 7.39 0.84 -5.38
CA SER A 18 5.94 0.62 -5.38
C SER A 18 5.52 -0.25 -6.56
N GLY A 19 6.10 -0.03 -7.74
CA GLY A 19 5.89 -0.87 -8.91
C GLY A 19 6.32 -2.32 -8.69
N ASP A 20 7.47 -2.55 -8.05
CA ASP A 20 7.96 -3.89 -7.70
C ASP A 20 6.97 -4.63 -6.77
N HIS A 21 6.38 -3.93 -5.81
CA HIS A 21 5.37 -4.52 -4.93
C HIS A 21 4.07 -4.85 -5.65
N VAL A 22 3.65 -4.04 -6.63
CA VAL A 22 2.49 -4.35 -7.49
C VAL A 22 2.76 -5.63 -8.30
N GLU A 23 3.95 -5.78 -8.86
CA GLU A 23 4.36 -6.98 -9.60
C GLU A 23 4.36 -8.23 -8.69
N ASN A 24 4.88 -8.11 -7.47
CA ASN A 24 4.85 -9.18 -6.49
C ASN A 24 3.41 -9.59 -6.15
N MET A 25 2.50 -8.62 -5.94
CA MET A 25 1.09 -8.90 -5.68
C MET A 25 0.43 -9.67 -6.83
N ALA A 26 0.72 -9.27 -8.07
CA ALA A 26 0.22 -9.99 -9.24
C ALA A 26 0.71 -11.44 -9.27
N GLY A 27 1.98 -11.68 -8.90
CA GLY A 27 2.56 -13.01 -8.76
C GLY A 27 1.84 -13.85 -7.69
N TYR A 28 1.60 -13.29 -6.52
CA TYR A 28 0.87 -13.98 -5.44
C TYR A 28 -0.56 -14.33 -5.83
N LEU A 29 -1.27 -13.42 -6.50
CA LEU A 29 -2.62 -13.68 -7.01
C LEU A 29 -2.62 -14.79 -8.06
N GLN A 30 -1.61 -14.84 -8.94
CA GLN A 30 -1.45 -15.91 -9.90
C GLN A 30 -1.21 -17.27 -9.21
N HIS A 31 -0.36 -17.31 -8.19
CA HIS A 31 -0.14 -18.54 -7.40
C HIS A 31 -1.44 -19.03 -6.74
N ILE A 32 -2.21 -18.15 -6.13
CA ILE A 32 -3.51 -18.49 -5.54
C ILE A 32 -4.46 -19.08 -6.59
N LYS A 33 -4.51 -18.45 -7.77
CA LYS A 33 -5.32 -18.94 -8.89
C LYS A 33 -4.89 -20.35 -9.34
N ASP A 34 -3.59 -20.59 -9.41
CA ASP A 34 -3.03 -21.88 -9.88
C ASP A 34 -3.25 -23.02 -8.86
N MET A 35 -3.44 -22.71 -7.59
CA MET A 35 -3.76 -23.67 -6.55
C MET A 35 -5.17 -24.25 -6.69
N ASN A 36 -6.02 -23.66 -7.51
CA ASN A 36 -7.40 -24.08 -7.75
C ASN A 36 -8.23 -24.25 -6.45
N GLU A 37 -7.89 -23.46 -5.43
CA GLU A 37 -8.61 -23.36 -4.17
C GLU A 37 -9.39 -22.05 -4.12
N ASN A 38 -10.50 -22.03 -3.37
CA ASN A 38 -11.33 -20.84 -3.26
C ASN A 38 -10.89 -19.95 -2.10
N ILE A 39 -10.69 -18.66 -2.38
CA ILE A 39 -10.67 -17.61 -1.36
C ILE A 39 -12.14 -17.24 -1.08
N SER A 40 -12.48 -17.01 0.19
CA SER A 40 -13.83 -16.55 0.54
C SER A 40 -14.13 -15.19 -0.07
N GLU A 41 -15.39 -14.94 -0.39
CA GLU A 41 -15.84 -13.65 -0.93
C GLU A 41 -15.52 -12.50 0.04
N ASP A 42 -15.68 -12.71 1.33
CA ASP A 42 -15.32 -11.74 2.38
C ASP A 42 -13.82 -11.37 2.33
N ALA A 43 -12.94 -12.35 2.12
CA ALA A 43 -11.50 -12.09 2.01
C ALA A 43 -11.16 -11.31 0.73
N ILE A 44 -11.82 -11.62 -0.38
CA ILE A 44 -11.66 -10.86 -1.64
C ILE A 44 -12.14 -9.42 -1.47
N GLU A 45 -13.27 -9.21 -0.80
CA GLU A 45 -13.81 -7.88 -0.55
C GLU A 45 -12.87 -7.07 0.39
N GLU A 46 -12.32 -7.68 1.43
CA GLU A 46 -11.33 -7.06 2.30
C GLU A 46 -10.09 -6.60 1.51
N LEU A 47 -9.55 -7.43 0.61
CA LEU A 47 -8.42 -7.05 -0.24
C LEU A 47 -8.79 -5.91 -1.19
N ARG A 48 -9.99 -5.95 -1.79
CA ARG A 48 -10.46 -4.91 -2.70
C ARG A 48 -10.60 -3.57 -1.98
N ASN A 49 -11.20 -3.58 -0.79
CA ASN A 49 -11.37 -2.37 0.02
C ASN A 49 -10.02 -1.78 0.44
N MET A 50 -9.09 -2.60 0.90
CA MET A 50 -7.74 -2.15 1.24
C MET A 50 -7.01 -1.60 0.01
N ASN A 51 -7.10 -2.26 -1.14
CA ASN A 51 -6.49 -1.78 -2.38
C ASN A 51 -7.02 -0.41 -2.82
N ASN A 52 -8.31 -0.14 -2.63
CA ASN A 52 -8.89 1.17 -2.94
C ASN A 52 -8.27 2.28 -2.07
N ILE A 53 -8.02 2.02 -0.80
CA ILE A 53 -7.38 2.98 0.11
C ILE A 53 -5.91 3.17 -0.28
N VAL A 54 -5.19 2.11 -0.60
CA VAL A 54 -3.79 2.16 -1.07
C VAL A 54 -3.67 2.99 -2.34
N ARG A 55 -4.57 2.78 -3.31
CA ARG A 55 -4.61 3.57 -4.53
C ARG A 55 -4.86 5.04 -4.24
N ALA A 56 -5.82 5.37 -3.39
CA ALA A 56 -6.10 6.75 -3.00
C ALA A 56 -4.87 7.40 -2.35
N ALA A 57 -4.19 6.70 -1.44
CA ALA A 57 -2.96 7.19 -0.82
C ALA A 57 -1.88 7.52 -1.85
N PHE A 58 -1.65 6.59 -2.78
CA PHE A 58 -0.60 6.74 -3.79
C PHE A 58 -0.94 7.81 -4.82
N GLU A 59 -2.17 7.87 -5.31
CA GLU A 59 -2.65 8.89 -6.25
C GLU A 59 -2.55 10.31 -5.64
N SER A 60 -2.93 10.49 -4.37
CA SER A 60 -2.77 11.77 -3.68
C SER A 60 -1.29 12.13 -3.49
N ALA A 61 -0.42 11.17 -3.17
CA ALA A 61 1.01 11.42 -3.06
C ALA A 61 1.64 11.86 -4.41
N ILE A 62 1.22 11.25 -5.51
CA ILE A 62 1.67 11.64 -6.86
C ILE A 62 1.20 13.05 -7.22
N ARG A 63 -0.08 13.37 -6.96
CA ARG A 63 -0.60 14.75 -7.17
C ARG A 63 0.13 15.77 -6.29
N ALA A 64 0.45 15.40 -5.05
CA ALA A 64 1.24 16.27 -4.17
C ALA A 64 2.62 16.61 -4.75
N ILE A 65 3.30 15.64 -5.38
CA ILE A 65 4.58 15.89 -6.07
C ILE A 65 4.37 16.76 -7.31
N GLU A 66 3.39 16.40 -8.14
CA GLU A 66 3.18 17.01 -9.46
C GLU A 66 2.82 18.49 -9.35
N PHE A 67 2.03 18.86 -8.35
CA PHE A 67 1.49 20.21 -8.17
C PHE A 67 2.04 20.95 -6.95
N ASP A 68 2.98 20.34 -6.21
CA ASP A 68 3.49 20.85 -4.93
C ASP A 68 2.34 21.18 -3.95
N ASP A 69 1.35 20.29 -3.89
CA ASP A 69 0.09 20.49 -3.17
C ASP A 69 0.12 19.89 -1.78
N THR A 70 0.22 20.75 -0.77
CA THR A 70 0.24 20.33 0.64
C THR A 70 -1.09 19.72 1.12
N LYS A 71 -2.22 20.05 0.48
CA LYS A 71 -3.51 19.45 0.79
C LYS A 71 -3.53 18.00 0.33
N GLU A 72 -3.12 17.73 -0.89
CA GLU A 72 -2.98 16.37 -1.41
C GLU A 72 -1.98 15.54 -0.58
N ALA A 73 -0.89 16.16 -0.12
CA ALA A 73 0.07 15.51 0.78
C ALA A 73 -0.59 15.10 2.11
N LYS A 74 -1.41 15.96 2.71
CA LYS A 74 -2.16 15.63 3.94
C LYS A 74 -3.18 14.51 3.72
N GLU A 75 -3.87 14.51 2.58
CA GLU A 75 -4.78 13.41 2.22
C GLU A 75 -4.03 12.09 2.04
N ALA A 76 -2.87 12.10 1.38
CA ALA A 76 -2.04 10.90 1.25
C ALA A 76 -1.61 10.32 2.60
N LEU A 77 -1.24 11.17 3.57
CA LEU A 77 -0.93 10.72 4.93
C LEU A 77 -2.13 10.05 5.60
N SER A 78 -3.32 10.68 5.50
CA SER A 78 -4.55 10.14 6.09
C SER A 78 -4.89 8.76 5.51
N TYR A 79 -4.85 8.61 4.19
CA TYR A 79 -5.09 7.32 3.55
C TYR A 79 -4.04 6.26 3.93
N ALA A 80 -2.76 6.63 4.04
CA ALA A 80 -1.72 5.70 4.47
C ALA A 80 -1.93 5.21 5.91
N GLU A 81 -2.39 6.07 6.81
CA GLU A 81 -2.79 5.68 8.17
C GLU A 81 -3.98 4.72 8.16
N ASP A 82 -4.99 4.97 7.31
CA ASP A 82 -6.13 4.09 7.13
C ASP A 82 -5.72 2.69 6.62
N VAL A 83 -4.75 2.62 5.70
CA VAL A 83 -4.18 1.33 5.26
C VAL A 83 -3.57 0.58 6.43
N TYR A 84 -2.81 1.27 7.27
CA TYR A 84 -2.17 0.65 8.43
C TYR A 84 -3.19 0.09 9.43
N CYS A 85 -4.26 0.83 9.72
CA CYS A 85 -5.33 0.38 10.58
C CYS A 85 -6.12 -0.80 9.96
N THR A 86 -6.46 -0.68 8.68
CA THR A 86 -7.19 -1.71 7.92
C THR A 86 -6.39 -3.01 7.86
N ARG A 87 -5.08 -2.95 7.61
CA ARG A 87 -4.21 -4.12 7.62
C ARG A 87 -4.30 -4.92 8.91
N LYS A 88 -4.27 -4.26 10.06
CA LYS A 88 -4.35 -4.93 11.36
C LYS A 88 -5.64 -5.75 11.49
N ILE A 89 -6.75 -5.17 11.06
CA ILE A 89 -8.08 -5.81 11.13
C ILE A 89 -8.14 -7.01 10.19
N ILE A 90 -7.75 -6.82 8.94
CA ILE A 90 -7.79 -7.86 7.91
C ILE A 90 -6.86 -9.02 8.28
N ARG A 91 -5.65 -8.73 8.73
CA ARG A 91 -4.69 -9.74 9.18
C ARG A 91 -5.27 -10.61 10.29
N LYS A 92 -5.87 -9.99 11.31
CA LYS A 92 -6.49 -10.71 12.43
C LYS A 92 -7.62 -11.62 11.97
N ARG A 93 -8.50 -11.13 11.11
CA ARG A 93 -9.62 -11.90 10.55
C ARG A 93 -9.11 -13.06 9.71
N HIS A 94 -8.07 -12.84 8.91
CA HIS A 94 -7.52 -13.88 8.05
C HIS A 94 -6.83 -15.00 8.84
N ILE A 95 -6.07 -14.65 9.89
CA ILE A 95 -5.49 -15.64 10.80
C ILE A 95 -6.59 -16.48 11.46
N GLN A 96 -7.72 -15.86 11.83
CA GLN A 96 -8.85 -16.59 12.37
C GLN A 96 -9.48 -17.56 11.34
N ARG A 97 -9.63 -17.13 10.08
CA ARG A 97 -10.09 -18.00 8.98
C ARG A 97 -9.19 -19.23 8.80
N MET A 98 -7.87 -19.04 8.89
CA MET A 98 -6.93 -20.18 8.83
C MET A 98 -7.09 -21.12 10.02
N LYS A 99 -7.24 -20.59 11.23
CA LYS A 99 -7.46 -21.41 12.46
C LYS A 99 -8.76 -22.20 12.41
N ASP A 100 -9.80 -21.62 11.82
CA ASP A 100 -11.12 -22.26 11.68
C ASP A 100 -11.19 -23.23 10.50
N GLY A 101 -10.10 -23.37 9.73
CA GLY A 101 -10.05 -24.23 8.55
C GLY A 101 -10.82 -23.68 7.34
N ALA A 102 -11.25 -22.41 7.38
CA ALA A 102 -11.94 -21.75 6.28
C ALA A 102 -11.01 -21.27 5.16
N CYS A 103 -9.70 -21.31 5.38
CA CYS A 103 -8.67 -20.99 4.41
C CYS A 103 -7.49 -21.94 4.62
N SER A 104 -6.94 -22.49 3.53
CA SER A 104 -5.74 -23.32 3.62
C SER A 104 -4.53 -22.48 4.05
N PRO A 105 -3.56 -23.07 4.78
CA PRO A 105 -2.35 -22.37 5.18
C PRO A 105 -1.56 -21.80 3.98
N ASP A 106 -1.53 -22.51 2.86
CA ASP A 106 -0.78 -22.12 1.67
C ASP A 106 -1.36 -20.87 1.02
N ILE A 107 -2.69 -20.80 0.85
CA ILE A 107 -3.37 -19.57 0.40
C ILE A 107 -3.22 -18.46 1.43
N GLY A 108 -3.29 -18.80 2.72
CA GLY A 108 -3.16 -17.85 3.81
C GLY A 108 -1.84 -17.08 3.78
N VAL A 109 -0.73 -17.76 3.45
CA VAL A 109 0.58 -17.10 3.30
C VAL A 109 0.57 -16.07 2.18
N TYR A 110 0.10 -16.43 0.99
CA TYR A 110 0.02 -15.48 -0.14
C TYR A 110 -0.92 -14.30 0.14
N PHE A 111 -2.04 -14.55 0.82
CA PHE A 111 -2.95 -13.47 1.24
C PHE A 111 -2.24 -12.47 2.16
N LEU A 112 -1.48 -12.95 3.14
CA LEU A 112 -0.70 -12.09 4.05
C LEU A 112 0.42 -11.35 3.32
N ASP A 113 1.05 -11.96 2.33
CA ASP A 113 2.08 -11.32 1.50
C ASP A 113 1.50 -10.19 0.63
N ILE A 114 0.28 -10.38 0.10
CA ILE A 114 -0.46 -9.33 -0.62
C ILE A 114 -0.74 -8.14 0.30
N ILE A 115 -1.25 -8.37 1.51
CA ILE A 115 -1.50 -7.32 2.50
C ILE A 115 -0.20 -6.59 2.85
N SER A 116 0.90 -7.31 3.03
CA SER A 116 2.20 -6.71 3.34
C SER A 116 2.71 -5.84 2.18
N SER A 117 2.52 -6.26 0.94
CA SER A 117 2.87 -5.46 -0.25
C SER A 117 2.03 -4.19 -0.34
N MET A 118 0.73 -4.26 -0.06
CA MET A 118 -0.16 -3.10 0.01
C MET A 118 0.30 -2.09 1.07
N GLU A 119 0.67 -2.56 2.26
CA GLU A 119 1.21 -1.71 3.33
C GLU A 119 2.50 -1.01 2.90
N ARG A 120 3.39 -1.71 2.20
CA ARG A 120 4.64 -1.13 1.67
C ARG A 120 4.38 -0.02 0.68
N ILE A 121 3.45 -0.18 -0.24
CA ILE A 121 3.06 0.85 -1.21
C ILE A 121 2.51 2.08 -0.48
N ALA A 122 1.63 1.90 0.51
CA ALA A 122 1.13 3.00 1.34
C ALA A 122 2.25 3.69 2.14
N GLY A 123 3.25 2.93 2.60
CA GLY A 123 4.43 3.47 3.27
C GLY A 123 5.27 4.39 2.36
N TYR A 124 5.41 4.08 1.09
CA TYR A 124 6.06 4.97 0.12
C TYR A 124 5.24 6.23 -0.14
N ALA A 125 3.92 6.12 -0.27
CA ALA A 125 3.03 7.27 -0.37
C ALA A 125 3.15 8.21 0.85
N PHE A 126 3.21 7.63 2.04
CA PHE A 126 3.44 8.35 3.30
C PHE A 126 4.78 9.12 3.29
N THR A 127 5.85 8.46 2.89
CA THR A 127 7.19 9.07 2.83
C THR A 127 7.25 10.24 1.85
N ILE A 128 6.66 10.07 0.66
CA ILE A 128 6.55 11.11 -0.36
C ILE A 128 5.76 12.32 0.18
N ALA A 129 4.60 12.07 0.79
CA ALA A 129 3.75 13.12 1.32
C ALA A 129 4.43 13.91 2.44
N ARG A 130 5.10 13.23 3.37
CA ARG A 130 5.88 13.89 4.42
C ARG A 130 7.00 14.78 3.87
N TYR A 131 7.64 14.33 2.81
CA TYR A 131 8.67 15.15 2.17
C TYR A 131 8.08 16.46 1.63
N ILE A 132 6.97 16.41 0.91
CA ILE A 132 6.32 17.63 0.37
C ILE A 132 5.93 18.58 1.50
N LEU A 133 5.38 18.08 2.59
CA LEU A 133 5.03 18.92 3.74
C LEU A 133 6.27 19.57 4.39
N SER A 134 7.36 18.83 4.54
CA SER A 134 8.58 19.37 5.15
C SER A 134 9.23 20.50 4.33
N GLN A 135 9.13 20.44 3.00
CA GLN A 135 9.66 21.50 2.13
C GLN A 135 8.85 22.81 2.27
N ASN A 136 7.54 22.68 2.42
CA ASN A 136 6.65 23.85 2.54
C ASN A 136 6.69 24.49 3.95
N ASP A 137 7.02 23.72 5.00
CA ASP A 137 7.18 24.24 6.36
C ASP A 137 8.48 25.08 6.51
N GLU A 138 9.50 24.88 5.67
CA GLU A 138 10.76 25.63 5.67
C GLU A 138 10.66 26.98 4.92
N GLU A 139 9.60 27.19 4.13
CA GLU A 139 9.37 28.43 3.38
C GLU A 139 8.51 29.47 4.14
N GLU A 140 7.89 29.11 5.27
CA GLU A 140 7.17 30.01 6.17
C GLU A 140 8.09 30.57 7.28
#